data_c0cfdaf43a7998a60845fe990f36b7b6
#
_entry.id   c0cfdaf43a7998a60845fe990f36b7b6
#
_cell.length_a   1.000
_cell.length_b   1.000
_cell.length_c   1.000
_cell.angle_alpha   90.00
_cell.angle_beta   90.00
_cell.angle_gamma   90.00
#
_symmetry.space_group_name_H-M   'P 1'
#
loop_
_entity.id
_entity.type
_entity.pdbx_description
1 polymer ?
#
loop_
_entity_poly.entity_id
_entity_poly.type
_entity_poly.pdbx_seq_one_letter_code
_entity_poly.pdbx_strand_id
1 'polypeptide(L)'
;MKFRDKVVLVTGAGRGMGRAIALAYAREGARVVVSARTARYGEDTVEQIRALGAQACLVGGDIADREAIRSMVEGGVAQFGGLDIVVHCAADTRHGLIADMPDDAFDHIVRSNIQSLFWLAKDSAPYLSKAPDKGRLIFISSGEANRKYTPRLIAYGSSKAFMNAFARGLAVEFGAMNILVNVVEPGLIGTDHMLETLGEELPHKLAAHFPVGRLGESADIANAVLFLTSNDASYITGTSLLVDGGATMVALPKVEEILKGK
;
A
#
# COMPACT_ATOMS: atom_id res chain seq x y z
N MET A 1 20.49 -7.24 -8.42
CA MET A 1 19.20 -7.67 -7.86
C MET A 1 19.27 -7.53 -6.35
N LYS A 2 18.62 -6.48 -5.83
CA LYS A 2 18.68 -6.11 -4.39
C LYS A 2 17.87 -7.04 -3.49
N PHE A 3 16.87 -7.77 -4.05
CA PHE A 3 15.95 -8.61 -3.29
C PHE A 3 16.02 -10.08 -3.70
N ARG A 4 17.17 -10.53 -4.23
CA ARG A 4 17.38 -11.92 -4.63
C ARG A 4 17.01 -12.86 -3.46
N ASP A 5 16.15 -13.84 -3.75
CA ASP A 5 15.68 -14.88 -2.83
C ASP A 5 14.84 -14.39 -1.63
N LYS A 6 14.58 -13.09 -1.51
CA LYS A 6 13.67 -12.57 -0.49
C LYS A 6 12.23 -12.96 -0.78
N VAL A 7 11.49 -13.32 0.24
CA VAL A 7 10.05 -13.63 0.15
C VAL A 7 9.25 -12.40 0.52
N VAL A 8 8.43 -11.92 -0.40
CA VAL A 8 7.66 -10.68 -0.27
C VAL A 8 6.17 -10.95 -0.41
N LEU A 9 5.39 -10.64 0.62
CA LEU A 9 3.92 -10.63 0.54
C LEU A 9 3.45 -9.21 0.23
N VAL A 10 2.63 -9.06 -0.83
CA VAL A 10 2.00 -7.79 -1.19
C VAL A 10 0.48 -7.96 -1.22
N THR A 11 -0.23 -7.27 -0.31
CA THR A 11 -1.70 -7.25 -0.35
C THR A 11 -2.20 -6.20 -1.35
N GLY A 12 -3.36 -6.47 -1.98
CA GLY A 12 -3.88 -5.59 -3.03
C GLY A 12 -3.06 -5.60 -4.31
N ALA A 13 -2.27 -6.66 -4.54
CA ALA A 13 -1.35 -6.78 -5.66
C ALA A 13 -2.01 -7.10 -7.02
N GLY A 14 -3.34 -7.13 -7.08
CA GLY A 14 -4.05 -7.45 -8.34
C GLY A 14 -4.05 -6.33 -9.38
N ARG A 15 -3.89 -5.05 -8.99
CA ARG A 15 -3.85 -3.88 -9.90
C ARG A 15 -3.17 -2.67 -9.25
N GLY A 16 -2.99 -1.61 -10.03
CA GLY A 16 -2.51 -0.31 -9.56
C GLY A 16 -1.17 -0.39 -8.82
N MET A 17 -1.04 0.34 -7.71
CA MET A 17 0.18 0.42 -6.92
C MET A 17 0.64 -0.94 -6.40
N GLY A 18 -0.27 -1.77 -5.90
CA GLY A 18 0.10 -3.10 -5.38
C GLY A 18 0.69 -4.02 -6.44
N ARG A 19 0.13 -4.03 -7.66
CA ARG A 19 0.71 -4.76 -8.81
C ARG A 19 2.09 -4.21 -9.17
N ALA A 20 2.24 -2.88 -9.24
CA ALA A 20 3.52 -2.25 -9.56
C ALA A 20 4.60 -2.59 -8.54
N ILE A 21 4.27 -2.60 -7.25
CA ILE A 21 5.16 -3.01 -6.16
C ILE A 21 5.57 -4.48 -6.34
N ALA A 22 4.62 -5.38 -6.56
CA ALA A 22 4.87 -6.81 -6.76
C ALA A 22 5.82 -7.07 -7.95
N LEU A 23 5.57 -6.41 -9.09
CA LEU A 23 6.42 -6.49 -10.27
C LEU A 23 7.82 -5.89 -10.04
N ALA A 24 7.92 -4.80 -9.28
CA ALA A 24 9.21 -4.20 -8.97
C ALA A 24 10.08 -5.14 -8.12
N TYR A 25 9.52 -5.80 -7.12
CA TYR A 25 10.22 -6.83 -6.36
C TYR A 25 10.64 -8.02 -7.23
N ALA A 26 9.78 -8.48 -8.13
CA ALA A 26 10.08 -9.56 -9.06
C ALA A 26 11.29 -9.24 -9.95
N ARG A 27 11.36 -8.01 -10.50
CA ARG A 27 12.53 -7.55 -11.29
C ARG A 27 13.83 -7.54 -10.50
N GLU A 28 13.73 -7.38 -9.18
CA GLU A 28 14.88 -7.40 -8.27
C GLU A 28 15.17 -8.80 -7.66
N GLY A 29 14.52 -9.85 -8.20
CA GLY A 29 14.82 -11.25 -7.89
C GLY A 29 14.09 -11.81 -6.66
N ALA A 30 13.07 -11.13 -6.16
CA ALA A 30 12.24 -11.63 -5.06
C ALA A 30 11.29 -12.75 -5.51
N ARG A 31 10.93 -13.61 -4.55
CA ARG A 31 9.78 -14.54 -4.63
C ARG A 31 8.56 -13.83 -4.07
N VAL A 32 7.49 -13.71 -4.86
CA VAL A 32 6.37 -12.83 -4.54
C VAL A 32 5.10 -13.60 -4.22
N VAL A 33 4.54 -13.34 -3.05
CA VAL A 33 3.19 -13.75 -2.67
C VAL A 33 2.25 -12.63 -3.06
N VAL A 34 1.49 -12.84 -4.12
CA VAL A 34 0.48 -11.92 -4.62
C VAL A 34 -0.81 -12.15 -3.85
N SER A 35 -1.34 -11.14 -3.15
CA SER A 35 -2.67 -11.25 -2.57
C SER A 35 -3.63 -10.26 -3.22
N ALA A 36 -4.78 -10.77 -3.65
CA ALA A 36 -5.82 -10.00 -4.33
C ALA A 36 -7.20 -10.55 -3.97
N ARG A 37 -8.19 -9.64 -3.80
CA ARG A 37 -9.58 -10.02 -3.56
C ARG A 37 -10.21 -10.67 -4.79
N THR A 38 -9.91 -10.15 -5.97
CA THR A 38 -10.41 -10.67 -7.25
C THR A 38 -9.36 -11.59 -7.86
N ALA A 39 -9.64 -12.88 -7.89
CA ALA A 39 -8.68 -13.91 -8.33
C ALA A 39 -8.07 -13.60 -9.70
N ARG A 40 -8.87 -13.27 -10.72
CA ARG A 40 -8.40 -12.93 -12.06
C ARG A 40 -7.29 -11.89 -12.07
N TYR A 41 -7.45 -10.79 -11.31
CA TYR A 41 -6.43 -9.74 -11.27
C TYR A 41 -5.14 -10.21 -10.58
N GLY A 42 -5.26 -11.11 -9.61
CA GLY A 42 -4.11 -11.72 -8.94
C GLY A 42 -3.37 -12.69 -9.88
N GLU A 43 -4.10 -13.51 -10.64
CA GLU A 43 -3.58 -14.42 -11.64
C GLU A 43 -2.81 -13.67 -12.74
N ASP A 44 -3.39 -12.60 -13.29
CA ASP A 44 -2.73 -11.72 -14.27
C ASP A 44 -1.38 -11.18 -13.72
N THR A 45 -1.33 -10.82 -12.44
CA THR A 45 -0.10 -10.33 -11.81
C THR A 45 0.93 -11.45 -11.64
N VAL A 46 0.50 -12.63 -11.22
CA VAL A 46 1.38 -13.81 -11.10
C VAL A 46 1.97 -14.19 -12.46
N GLU A 47 1.17 -14.18 -13.51
CA GLU A 47 1.64 -14.46 -14.89
C GLU A 47 2.70 -13.44 -15.34
N GLN A 48 2.46 -12.15 -15.10
CA GLN A 48 3.43 -11.11 -15.41
C GLN A 48 4.76 -11.30 -14.63
N ILE A 49 4.69 -11.67 -13.35
CA ILE A 49 5.88 -11.95 -12.54
C ILE A 49 6.65 -13.16 -13.09
N ARG A 50 5.94 -14.23 -13.45
CA ARG A 50 6.56 -15.42 -14.04
C ARG A 50 7.19 -15.15 -15.41
N ALA A 51 6.58 -14.28 -16.20
CA ALA A 51 7.15 -13.83 -17.49
C ALA A 51 8.47 -13.05 -17.32
N LEU A 52 8.70 -12.43 -16.13
CA LEU A 52 9.99 -11.83 -15.76
C LEU A 52 11.03 -12.87 -15.28
N GLY A 53 10.69 -14.15 -15.24
CA GLY A 53 11.55 -15.21 -14.73
C GLY A 53 11.58 -15.33 -13.20
N ALA A 54 10.72 -14.62 -12.48
CA ALA A 54 10.62 -14.68 -11.02
C ALA A 54 9.55 -15.69 -10.56
N GLN A 55 9.65 -16.12 -9.30
CA GLN A 55 8.67 -17.01 -8.70
C GLN A 55 7.54 -16.21 -8.05
N ALA A 56 6.30 -16.64 -8.27
CA ALA A 56 5.14 -16.07 -7.61
C ALA A 56 4.05 -17.11 -7.35
N CYS A 57 3.30 -16.88 -6.27
CA CYS A 57 2.04 -17.57 -5.98
C CYS A 57 0.93 -16.57 -5.70
N LEU A 58 -0.32 -16.99 -5.94
CA LEU A 58 -1.52 -16.23 -5.56
C LEU A 58 -2.09 -16.81 -4.26
N VAL A 59 -2.38 -15.94 -3.30
CA VAL A 59 -3.24 -16.26 -2.16
C VAL A 59 -4.38 -15.25 -2.14
N GLY A 60 -5.55 -15.68 -2.64
CA GLY A 60 -6.74 -14.82 -2.74
C GLY A 60 -7.38 -14.57 -1.39
N GLY A 61 -8.08 -13.43 -1.24
CA GLY A 61 -8.87 -13.14 -0.05
C GLY A 61 -9.19 -11.65 0.13
N ASP A 62 -10.21 -11.38 0.95
CA ASP A 62 -10.55 -10.02 1.36
C ASP A 62 -9.81 -9.66 2.65
N ILE A 63 -9.17 -8.50 2.69
CA ILE A 63 -8.48 -8.01 3.90
C ILE A 63 -9.42 -7.67 5.06
N ALA A 64 -10.72 -7.53 4.80
CA ALA A 64 -11.75 -7.39 5.83
C ALA A 64 -12.06 -8.71 6.55
N ASP A 65 -11.55 -9.83 6.05
CA ASP A 65 -11.72 -11.16 6.62
C ASP A 65 -10.47 -11.60 7.38
N ARG A 66 -10.64 -11.94 8.66
CA ARG A 66 -9.56 -12.38 9.55
C ARG A 66 -8.88 -13.66 9.08
N GLU A 67 -9.65 -14.64 8.61
CA GLU A 67 -9.10 -15.91 8.15
C GLU A 67 -8.40 -15.78 6.80
N ALA A 68 -8.88 -14.88 5.93
CA ALA A 68 -8.19 -14.57 4.68
C ALA A 68 -6.80 -13.95 4.95
N ILE A 69 -6.68 -13.02 5.90
CA ILE A 69 -5.36 -12.45 6.29
C ILE A 69 -4.42 -13.56 6.79
N ARG A 70 -4.91 -14.46 7.67
CA ARG A 70 -4.12 -15.60 8.14
C ARG A 70 -3.64 -16.46 6.96
N SER A 71 -4.55 -16.81 6.06
CA SER A 71 -4.24 -17.61 4.88
C SER A 71 -3.21 -16.95 3.96
N MET A 72 -3.23 -15.62 3.82
CA MET A 72 -2.23 -14.88 3.03
C MET A 72 -0.82 -15.07 3.60
N VAL A 73 -0.66 -14.99 4.91
CA VAL A 73 0.62 -15.17 5.58
C VAL A 73 1.06 -16.65 5.53
N GLU A 74 0.21 -17.57 5.99
CA GLU A 74 0.52 -19.00 6.06
C GLU A 74 0.75 -19.61 4.67
N GLY A 75 -0.05 -19.22 3.67
CA GLY A 75 0.10 -19.69 2.30
C GLY A 75 1.43 -19.24 1.67
N GLY A 76 1.85 -18.00 1.93
CA GLY A 76 3.16 -17.52 1.50
C GLY A 76 4.31 -18.28 2.16
N VAL A 77 4.21 -18.51 3.47
CA VAL A 77 5.20 -19.28 4.23
C VAL A 77 5.25 -20.74 3.76
N ALA A 78 4.10 -21.37 3.55
CA ALA A 78 4.04 -22.73 3.06
C ALA A 78 4.67 -22.88 1.66
N GLN A 79 4.49 -21.89 0.79
CA GLN A 79 5.01 -21.92 -0.57
C GLN A 79 6.53 -21.65 -0.64
N PHE A 80 7.05 -20.74 0.18
CA PHE A 80 8.43 -20.23 0.03
C PHE A 80 9.31 -20.41 1.27
N GLY A 81 8.78 -20.99 2.35
CA GLY A 81 9.53 -21.32 3.57
C GLY A 81 9.68 -20.20 4.60
N GLY A 82 9.17 -18.97 4.32
CA GLY A 82 9.27 -17.83 5.22
C GLY A 82 8.73 -16.55 4.63
N LEU A 83 8.89 -15.44 5.38
CA LEU A 83 8.60 -14.08 4.91
C LEU A 83 9.72 -13.14 5.35
N ASP A 84 10.26 -12.36 4.42
CA ASP A 84 11.23 -11.30 4.70
C ASP A 84 10.57 -9.92 4.71
N ILE A 85 9.60 -9.70 3.84
CA ILE A 85 8.97 -8.39 3.61
C ILE A 85 7.46 -8.57 3.49
N VAL A 86 6.71 -7.69 4.15
CA VAL A 86 5.25 -7.58 3.98
C VAL A 86 4.92 -6.15 3.60
N VAL A 87 4.17 -5.98 2.51
CA VAL A 87 3.65 -4.70 2.04
C VAL A 87 2.14 -4.73 2.06
N HIS A 88 1.52 -3.96 2.95
CA HIS A 88 0.07 -3.82 3.04
C HIS A 88 -0.38 -2.64 2.18
N CYS A 89 -0.81 -2.94 0.94
CA CYS A 89 -1.26 -1.95 -0.04
C CYS A 89 -2.78 -1.96 -0.23
N ALA A 90 -3.46 -3.06 0.10
CA ALA A 90 -4.92 -3.15 0.00
C ALA A 90 -5.60 -2.17 0.97
N ALA A 91 -6.67 -1.54 0.51
CA ALA A 91 -7.50 -0.64 1.31
C ALA A 91 -8.91 -0.52 0.73
N ASP A 92 -9.85 -0.13 1.56
CA ASP A 92 -11.15 0.40 1.14
C ASP A 92 -11.06 1.93 1.05
N THR A 93 -11.44 2.46 -0.10
CA THR A 93 -11.41 3.90 -0.42
C THR A 93 -12.80 4.47 -0.63
N ARG A 94 -13.82 3.95 0.03
CA ARG A 94 -15.20 4.44 -0.11
C ARG A 94 -15.31 5.92 0.18
N HIS A 95 -16.10 6.59 -0.65
CA HIS A 95 -16.37 8.02 -0.57
C HIS A 95 -17.77 8.26 -0.03
N GLY A 96 -17.94 9.17 0.92
CA GLY A 96 -19.24 9.58 1.45
C GLY A 96 -19.12 10.71 2.45
N LEU A 97 -20.12 11.58 2.53
CA LEU A 97 -20.22 12.51 3.65
C LEU A 97 -20.52 11.70 4.92
N ILE A 98 -19.94 12.07 6.04
CA ILE A 98 -20.13 11.34 7.30
C ILE A 98 -21.61 11.28 7.70
N ALA A 99 -22.35 12.39 7.48
CA ALA A 99 -23.77 12.46 7.81
C ALA A 99 -24.66 11.49 7.01
N ASP A 100 -24.19 11.06 5.83
CA ASP A 100 -24.96 10.22 4.89
C ASP A 100 -24.36 8.81 4.75
N MET A 101 -23.24 8.52 5.44
CA MET A 101 -22.53 7.25 5.31
C MET A 101 -23.29 6.16 6.08
N PRO A 102 -23.68 5.06 5.42
CA PRO A 102 -24.26 3.92 6.13
C PRO A 102 -23.29 3.30 7.14
N ASP A 103 -23.80 2.84 8.28
CA ASP A 103 -22.97 2.25 9.35
C ASP A 103 -22.16 1.04 8.85
N ASP A 104 -22.76 0.18 8.03
CA ASP A 104 -22.10 -0.98 7.43
C ASP A 104 -20.96 -0.60 6.47
N ALA A 105 -21.08 0.55 5.78
CA ALA A 105 -20.00 1.07 4.94
C ALA A 105 -18.82 1.55 5.80
N PHE A 106 -19.10 2.23 6.92
CA PHE A 106 -18.08 2.63 7.88
C PHE A 106 -17.42 1.41 8.54
N ASP A 107 -18.21 0.43 9.00
CA ASP A 107 -17.73 -0.82 9.58
C ASP A 107 -16.79 -1.56 8.62
N HIS A 108 -17.11 -1.57 7.33
CA HIS A 108 -16.24 -2.17 6.33
C HIS A 108 -14.90 -1.43 6.18
N ILE A 109 -14.90 -0.09 6.22
CA ILE A 109 -13.66 0.72 6.26
C ILE A 109 -12.84 0.36 7.51
N VAL A 110 -13.47 0.24 8.68
CA VAL A 110 -12.79 -0.15 9.94
C VAL A 110 -12.15 -1.54 9.80
N ARG A 111 -12.89 -2.52 9.28
CA ARG A 111 -12.35 -3.88 9.07
C ARG A 111 -11.19 -3.88 8.08
N SER A 112 -11.38 -3.25 6.92
CA SER A 112 -10.40 -3.27 5.83
C SER A 112 -9.15 -2.43 6.12
N ASN A 113 -9.28 -1.27 6.77
CA ASN A 113 -8.19 -0.31 6.89
C ASN A 113 -7.58 -0.23 8.30
N ILE A 114 -8.25 -0.78 9.32
CA ILE A 114 -7.79 -0.73 10.71
C ILE A 114 -7.53 -2.13 11.25
N GLN A 115 -8.56 -3.00 11.26
CA GLN A 115 -8.37 -4.35 11.83
C GLN A 115 -7.39 -5.19 11.02
N SER A 116 -7.39 -5.06 9.69
CA SER A 116 -6.44 -5.76 8.83
C SER A 116 -4.98 -5.46 9.16
N LEU A 117 -4.66 -4.22 9.57
CA LEU A 117 -3.31 -3.83 9.96
C LEU A 117 -2.82 -4.65 11.15
N PHE A 118 -3.67 -4.72 12.18
CA PHE A 118 -3.39 -5.49 13.38
C PHE A 118 -3.23 -6.97 13.08
N TRP A 119 -4.15 -7.54 12.31
CA TRP A 119 -4.12 -8.97 11.97
C TRP A 119 -2.88 -9.33 11.17
N LEU A 120 -2.58 -8.54 10.13
CA LEU A 120 -1.42 -8.79 9.27
C LEU A 120 -0.10 -8.64 10.03
N ALA A 121 0.04 -7.58 10.85
CA ALA A 121 1.22 -7.36 11.67
C ALA A 121 1.42 -8.54 12.65
N LYS A 122 0.36 -8.92 13.37
CA LYS A 122 0.39 -10.02 14.35
C LYS A 122 0.81 -11.34 13.72
N ASP A 123 0.19 -11.70 12.57
CA ASP A 123 0.42 -13.01 11.96
C ASP A 123 1.76 -13.08 11.23
N SER A 124 2.25 -11.97 10.68
CA SER A 124 3.54 -11.94 9.96
C SER A 124 4.76 -11.78 10.87
N ALA A 125 4.61 -11.19 12.06
CA ALA A 125 5.72 -10.91 12.96
C ALA A 125 6.59 -12.13 13.29
N PRO A 126 6.05 -13.34 13.59
CA PRO A 126 6.87 -14.53 13.89
C PRO A 126 7.78 -14.98 12.74
N TYR A 127 7.41 -14.64 11.50
CA TYR A 127 8.18 -14.98 10.30
C TYR A 127 9.16 -13.86 9.97
N LEU A 128 8.71 -12.61 9.99
CA LEU A 128 9.55 -11.44 9.75
C LEU A 128 10.72 -11.35 10.74
N SER A 129 10.51 -11.75 12.00
CA SER A 129 11.58 -11.75 13.03
C SER A 129 12.73 -12.71 12.71
N LYS A 130 12.50 -13.71 11.84
CA LYS A 130 13.49 -14.69 11.41
C LYS A 130 14.21 -14.29 10.12
N ALA A 131 13.84 -13.17 9.51
CA ALA A 131 14.47 -12.70 8.28
C ALA A 131 15.96 -12.36 8.52
N PRO A 132 16.89 -12.86 7.67
CA PRO A 132 18.33 -12.71 7.88
C PRO A 132 18.82 -11.26 7.99
N ASP A 133 18.23 -10.36 7.17
CA ASP A 133 18.63 -8.94 7.07
C ASP A 133 17.64 -8.00 7.75
N LYS A 134 16.96 -8.42 8.80
CA LYS A 134 15.79 -7.78 9.43
C LYS A 134 14.52 -7.91 8.59
N GLY A 135 13.41 -8.21 9.24
CA GLY A 135 12.09 -8.16 8.63
C GLY A 135 11.69 -6.74 8.23
N ARG A 136 10.85 -6.62 7.22
CA ARG A 136 10.30 -5.32 6.78
C ARG A 136 8.78 -5.38 6.73
N LEU A 137 8.13 -4.42 7.36
CA LEU A 137 6.68 -4.23 7.28
C LEU A 137 6.41 -2.82 6.77
N ILE A 138 5.78 -2.73 5.61
CA ILE A 138 5.41 -1.45 4.98
C ILE A 138 3.90 -1.34 4.88
N PHE A 139 3.38 -0.20 5.29
CA PHE A 139 1.99 0.17 5.09
C PHE A 139 1.89 1.27 4.03
N ILE A 140 0.94 1.11 3.09
CA ILE A 140 0.63 2.16 2.12
C ILE A 140 -0.53 2.99 2.67
N SER A 141 -0.19 4.17 3.15
CA SER A 141 -1.12 5.15 3.71
C SER A 141 -1.65 6.10 2.63
N SER A 142 -1.74 7.38 2.93
CA SER A 142 -2.20 8.43 2.01
C SER A 142 -1.82 9.81 2.53
N GLY A 143 -1.65 10.79 1.65
CA GLY A 143 -1.61 12.22 2.01
C GLY A 143 -2.88 12.70 2.72
N GLU A 144 -4.01 11.98 2.59
CA GLU A 144 -5.26 12.26 3.33
C GLU A 144 -5.18 11.91 4.83
N ALA A 145 -4.13 11.22 5.28
CA ALA A 145 -4.00 10.80 6.67
C ALA A 145 -3.90 11.98 7.64
N ASN A 146 -3.02 12.95 7.34
CA ASN A 146 -2.78 14.12 8.19
C ASN A 146 -2.16 15.30 7.45
N ARG A 147 -2.12 15.26 6.12
CA ARG A 147 -1.54 16.33 5.28
C ARG A 147 -2.60 17.24 4.67
N LYS A 148 -3.74 16.66 4.31
CA LYS A 148 -4.91 17.37 3.80
C LYS A 148 -6.19 16.63 4.18
N TYR A 149 -7.31 17.32 4.08
CA TYR A 149 -8.64 16.78 4.38
C TYR A 149 -9.58 17.08 3.23
N THR A 150 -9.93 16.07 2.47
CA THR A 150 -10.85 16.21 1.34
C THR A 150 -12.25 15.81 1.77
N PRO A 151 -13.28 16.65 1.55
CA PRO A 151 -14.67 16.27 1.79
C PRO A 151 -15.00 14.92 1.14
N ARG A 152 -15.83 14.11 1.79
CA ARG A 152 -16.21 12.75 1.40
C ARG A 152 -15.11 11.67 1.58
N LEU A 153 -13.88 12.05 1.96
CA LEU A 153 -12.78 11.12 2.26
C LEU A 153 -12.44 11.08 3.76
N ILE A 154 -13.26 11.65 4.63
CA ILE A 154 -12.93 11.80 6.06
C ILE A 154 -12.78 10.43 6.76
N ALA A 155 -13.70 9.48 6.54
CA ALA A 155 -13.59 8.14 7.12
C ALA A 155 -12.32 7.41 6.63
N TYR A 156 -12.04 7.48 5.32
CA TYR A 156 -10.82 6.92 4.73
C TYR A 156 -9.56 7.60 5.30
N GLY A 157 -9.47 8.93 5.25
CA GLY A 157 -8.32 9.69 5.74
C GLY A 157 -8.04 9.40 7.23
N SER A 158 -9.09 9.36 8.06
CA SER A 158 -8.98 9.00 9.49
C SER A 158 -8.43 7.58 9.68
N SER A 159 -8.85 6.62 8.86
CA SER A 159 -8.30 5.26 8.90
C SER A 159 -6.81 5.23 8.52
N LYS A 160 -6.38 6.07 7.58
CA LYS A 160 -4.96 6.21 7.20
C LYS A 160 -4.15 6.94 8.28
N ALA A 161 -4.74 7.90 8.99
CA ALA A 161 -4.11 8.53 10.16
C ALA A 161 -3.89 7.51 11.29
N PHE A 162 -4.86 6.63 11.53
CA PHE A 162 -4.69 5.48 12.44
C PHE A 162 -3.50 4.61 12.01
N MET A 163 -3.42 4.26 10.71
CA MET A 163 -2.32 3.46 10.15
C MET A 163 -0.95 4.09 10.47
N ASN A 164 -0.80 5.40 10.29
CA ASN A 164 0.46 6.11 10.58
C ASN A 164 0.82 6.06 12.07
N ALA A 165 -0.16 6.24 12.96
CA ALA A 165 0.06 6.17 14.41
C ALA A 165 0.39 4.72 14.83
N PHE A 166 -0.33 3.74 14.32
CA PHE A 166 -0.13 2.32 14.59
C PHE A 166 1.27 1.86 14.14
N ALA A 167 1.69 2.23 12.92
CA ALA A 167 3.00 1.89 12.40
C ALA A 167 4.15 2.44 13.26
N ARG A 168 4.02 3.67 13.81
CA ARG A 168 5.01 4.23 14.74
C ARG A 168 5.08 3.43 16.03
N GLY A 169 3.94 3.03 16.59
CA GLY A 169 3.89 2.16 17.77
C GLY A 169 4.54 0.80 17.50
N LEU A 170 4.19 0.17 16.38
CA LEU A 170 4.81 -1.10 15.95
C LEU A 170 6.32 -0.99 15.74
N ALA A 171 6.81 0.13 15.21
CA ALA A 171 8.25 0.33 15.02
C ALA A 171 9.03 0.25 16.34
N VAL A 172 8.45 0.75 17.43
CA VAL A 172 9.03 0.65 18.78
C VAL A 172 8.98 -0.80 19.29
N GLU A 173 7.82 -1.44 19.20
CA GLU A 173 7.60 -2.79 19.71
C GLU A 173 8.37 -3.85 18.89
N PHE A 174 8.29 -3.75 17.56
CA PHE A 174 8.90 -4.73 16.65
C PHE A 174 10.40 -4.53 16.43
N GLY A 175 10.95 -3.38 16.81
CA GLY A 175 12.39 -3.15 16.76
C GLY A 175 13.18 -4.19 17.56
N ALA A 176 12.70 -4.58 18.74
CA ALA A 176 13.27 -5.67 19.56
C ALA A 176 13.15 -7.06 18.89
N MET A 177 12.25 -7.22 17.93
CA MET A 177 12.04 -8.43 17.15
C MET A 177 12.82 -8.42 15.82
N ASN A 178 13.74 -7.50 15.63
CA ASN A 178 14.51 -7.35 14.40
C ASN A 178 13.64 -7.01 13.15
N ILE A 179 12.54 -6.26 13.33
CA ILE A 179 11.63 -5.86 12.27
C ILE A 179 11.61 -4.33 12.17
N LEU A 180 11.77 -3.79 10.96
CA LEU A 180 11.58 -2.37 10.66
C LEU A 180 10.19 -2.14 10.10
N VAL A 181 9.49 -1.13 10.62
CA VAL A 181 8.12 -0.79 10.23
C VAL A 181 8.08 0.65 9.73
N ASN A 182 7.64 0.85 8.49
CA ASN A 182 7.55 2.17 7.88
C ASN A 182 6.25 2.34 7.08
N VAL A 183 5.95 3.57 6.74
CA VAL A 183 4.77 3.96 5.96
C VAL A 183 5.21 4.72 4.70
N VAL A 184 4.53 4.47 3.59
CA VAL A 184 4.56 5.34 2.41
C VAL A 184 3.22 6.05 2.32
N GLU A 185 3.24 7.37 2.15
CA GLU A 185 2.05 8.22 1.98
C GLU A 185 1.96 8.71 0.52
N PRO A 186 1.22 8.00 -0.37
CA PRO A 186 1.02 8.47 -1.73
C PRO A 186 0.20 9.76 -1.78
N GLY A 187 0.52 10.61 -2.76
CA GLY A 187 -0.36 11.68 -3.22
C GLY A 187 -1.39 11.17 -4.23
N LEU A 188 -1.68 11.97 -5.26
CA LEU A 188 -2.57 11.61 -6.35
C LEU A 188 -1.81 10.78 -7.38
N ILE A 189 -2.11 9.47 -7.44
CA ILE A 189 -1.45 8.50 -8.30
C ILE A 189 -2.39 8.08 -9.43
N GLY A 190 -1.95 8.19 -10.68
CA GLY A 190 -2.70 7.83 -11.89
C GLY A 190 -2.87 6.31 -12.03
N THR A 191 -3.64 5.69 -11.14
CA THR A 191 -4.03 4.29 -11.26
C THR A 191 -5.30 4.15 -12.10
N ASP A 192 -5.47 3.01 -12.80
CA ASP A 192 -6.68 2.72 -13.56
C ASP A 192 -7.95 3.00 -12.74
N HIS A 193 -7.98 2.53 -11.50
CA HIS A 193 -9.12 2.72 -10.60
C HIS A 193 -9.40 4.21 -10.29
N MET A 194 -8.37 5.01 -10.10
CA MET A 194 -8.55 6.44 -9.85
C MET A 194 -9.08 7.15 -11.10
N LEU A 195 -8.54 6.82 -12.26
CA LEU A 195 -8.99 7.37 -13.56
C LEU A 195 -10.41 6.89 -13.90
N GLU A 196 -10.75 5.62 -13.65
CA GLU A 196 -12.13 5.12 -13.78
C GLU A 196 -13.12 5.88 -12.88
N THR A 197 -12.70 6.30 -11.67
CA THR A 197 -13.56 6.97 -10.68
C THR A 197 -13.73 8.47 -10.93
N LEU A 198 -12.64 9.17 -11.28
CA LEU A 198 -12.60 10.62 -11.42
C LEU A 198 -12.60 11.11 -12.86
N GLY A 199 -12.50 10.20 -13.84
CA GLY A 199 -12.20 10.53 -15.24
C GLY A 199 -10.74 10.96 -15.42
N GLU A 200 -10.29 11.09 -16.65
CA GLU A 200 -8.89 11.44 -16.95
C GLU A 200 -8.60 12.94 -16.81
N GLU A 201 -9.56 13.78 -17.17
CA GLU A 201 -9.36 15.22 -17.33
C GLU A 201 -9.04 15.93 -15.99
N LEU A 202 -9.87 15.70 -14.96
CA LEU A 202 -9.74 16.38 -13.67
C LEU A 202 -8.41 16.06 -12.96
N PRO A 203 -7.95 14.78 -12.85
CA PRO A 203 -6.67 14.49 -12.22
C PRO A 203 -5.48 15.13 -12.94
N HIS A 204 -5.47 15.15 -14.28
CA HIS A 204 -4.38 15.77 -15.04
C HIS A 204 -4.37 17.30 -14.89
N LYS A 205 -5.53 17.95 -14.90
CA LYS A 205 -5.62 19.39 -14.62
C LYS A 205 -5.16 19.74 -13.20
N LEU A 206 -5.52 18.93 -12.20
CA LEU A 206 -5.02 19.08 -10.84
C LEU A 206 -3.50 18.95 -10.76
N ALA A 207 -2.96 17.96 -11.44
CA ALA A 207 -1.53 17.65 -11.41
C ALA A 207 -0.66 18.76 -12.03
N ALA A 208 -1.19 19.56 -12.94
CA ALA A 208 -0.52 20.74 -13.49
C ALA A 208 -0.19 21.80 -12.41
N HIS A 209 -0.90 21.78 -11.27
CA HIS A 209 -0.63 22.66 -10.14
C HIS A 209 0.35 22.07 -9.11
N PHE A 210 0.74 20.81 -9.25
CA PHE A 210 1.71 20.21 -8.34
C PHE A 210 3.13 20.71 -8.65
N PRO A 211 4.01 20.86 -7.68
CA PRO A 211 5.40 21.28 -7.93
C PRO A 211 6.13 20.43 -8.96
N VAL A 212 5.86 19.10 -9.01
CA VAL A 212 6.45 18.20 -10.01
C VAL A 212 5.73 18.26 -11.37
N GLY A 213 4.53 18.87 -11.46
CA GLY A 213 3.79 19.11 -12.69
C GLY A 213 3.16 17.88 -13.35
N ARG A 214 3.05 16.75 -12.64
CA ARG A 214 2.42 15.52 -13.16
C ARG A 214 1.72 14.72 -12.07
N LEU A 215 0.84 13.82 -12.48
CA LEU A 215 0.37 12.75 -11.61
C LEU A 215 1.54 11.86 -11.17
N GLY A 216 1.47 11.33 -9.96
CA GLY A 216 2.33 10.24 -9.57
C GLY A 216 1.99 8.98 -10.35
N GLU A 217 2.98 8.16 -10.62
CA GLU A 217 2.83 6.84 -11.21
C GLU A 217 2.93 5.76 -10.14
N SER A 218 2.33 4.60 -10.37
CA SER A 218 2.48 3.45 -9.47
C SER A 218 3.95 3.05 -9.26
N ALA A 219 4.82 3.34 -10.23
CA ALA A 219 6.26 3.12 -10.14
C ALA A 219 6.93 4.05 -9.12
N ASP A 220 6.47 5.31 -8.96
CA ASP A 220 7.02 6.23 -7.95
C ASP A 220 6.85 5.64 -6.54
N ILE A 221 5.68 5.03 -6.29
CA ILE A 221 5.37 4.38 -5.00
C ILE A 221 6.19 3.09 -4.84
N ALA A 222 6.29 2.28 -5.89
CA ALA A 222 7.08 1.05 -5.85
C ALA A 222 8.55 1.33 -5.52
N ASN A 223 9.15 2.35 -6.13
CA ASN A 223 10.53 2.76 -5.87
C ASN A 223 10.74 3.18 -4.41
N ALA A 224 9.80 3.94 -3.82
CA ALA A 224 9.86 4.33 -2.42
C ALA A 224 9.77 3.11 -1.47
N VAL A 225 8.89 2.15 -1.79
CA VAL A 225 8.76 0.89 -1.04
C VAL A 225 10.04 0.06 -1.14
N LEU A 226 10.61 -0.10 -2.33
CA LEU A 226 11.86 -0.83 -2.51
C LEU A 226 13.01 -0.18 -1.74
N PHE A 227 13.11 1.15 -1.76
CA PHE A 227 14.11 1.88 -0.97
C PHE A 227 13.96 1.58 0.53
N LEU A 228 12.76 1.78 1.11
CA LEU A 228 12.52 1.58 2.53
C LEU A 228 12.70 0.13 3.00
N THR A 229 12.62 -0.83 2.09
CA THR A 229 12.80 -2.26 2.42
C THR A 229 14.19 -2.79 2.08
N SER A 230 15.03 -2.00 1.42
CA SER A 230 16.41 -2.35 1.11
C SER A 230 17.34 -2.23 2.32
N ASN A 231 18.55 -2.74 2.20
CA ASN A 231 19.59 -2.56 3.20
C ASN A 231 20.09 -1.11 3.31
N ASP A 232 19.89 -0.30 2.26
CA ASP A 232 20.21 1.14 2.27
C ASP A 232 19.37 1.91 3.32
N ALA A 233 18.18 1.36 3.69
CA ALA A 233 17.28 1.92 4.70
C ALA A 233 17.34 1.18 6.05
N SER A 234 18.43 0.48 6.35
CA SER A 234 18.56 -0.37 7.56
C SER A 234 18.51 0.38 8.90
N TYR A 235 18.57 1.72 8.88
CA TYR A 235 18.44 2.59 10.07
C TYR A 235 17.16 3.44 10.03
N ILE A 236 16.20 3.11 9.15
CA ILE A 236 14.93 3.82 9.00
C ILE A 236 13.79 2.94 9.52
N THR A 237 13.15 3.36 10.61
CA THR A 237 11.94 2.74 11.16
C THR A 237 11.03 3.80 11.78
N GLY A 238 9.72 3.58 11.75
CA GLY A 238 8.72 4.50 12.30
C GLY A 238 8.47 5.75 11.44
N THR A 239 9.05 5.83 10.22
CA THR A 239 8.84 6.97 9.33
C THR A 239 7.56 6.84 8.50
N SER A 240 6.98 8.01 8.17
CA SER A 240 5.96 8.15 7.13
C SER A 240 6.56 8.97 5.99
N LEU A 241 6.93 8.29 4.90
CA LEU A 241 7.52 8.90 3.72
C LEU A 241 6.43 9.39 2.77
N LEU A 242 6.32 10.70 2.64
CA LEU A 242 5.40 11.34 1.68
C LEU A 242 5.96 11.23 0.26
N VAL A 243 5.14 10.75 -0.68
CA VAL A 243 5.46 10.59 -2.11
C VAL A 243 4.30 11.16 -2.93
N ASP A 244 4.27 12.49 -3.06
CA ASP A 244 3.10 13.22 -3.59
C ASP A 244 3.43 14.29 -4.64
N GLY A 245 4.69 14.40 -5.07
CA GLY A 245 5.12 15.43 -6.02
C GLY A 245 4.95 16.85 -5.50
N GLY A 246 4.84 17.03 -4.17
CA GLY A 246 4.61 18.32 -3.52
C GLY A 246 3.15 18.76 -3.49
N ALA A 247 2.21 17.92 -3.89
CA ALA A 247 0.78 18.27 -4.00
C ALA A 247 0.16 18.78 -2.69
N THR A 248 0.63 18.31 -1.53
CA THR A 248 0.13 18.78 -0.22
C THR A 248 0.78 20.08 0.26
N MET A 249 1.79 20.57 -0.46
CA MET A 249 2.50 21.83 -0.12
C MET A 249 1.90 23.06 -0.79
N VAL A 250 0.98 22.86 -1.73
CA VAL A 250 0.39 23.96 -2.52
C VAL A 250 -1.11 24.05 -2.27
N ALA A 251 -1.64 25.28 -2.34
CA ALA A 251 -3.08 25.49 -2.38
C ALA A 251 -3.60 25.13 -3.78
N LEU A 252 -4.49 24.13 -3.84
CA LEU A 252 -5.12 23.75 -5.09
C LEU A 252 -6.34 24.64 -5.36
N PRO A 253 -6.60 25.05 -6.62
CA PRO A 253 -7.83 25.71 -6.99
C PRO A 253 -9.05 24.83 -6.69
N LYS A 254 -10.22 25.44 -6.53
CA LYS A 254 -11.47 24.67 -6.39
C LYS A 254 -11.72 23.85 -7.66
N VAL A 255 -12.30 22.68 -7.51
CA VAL A 255 -12.60 21.77 -8.63
C VAL A 255 -13.43 22.48 -9.72
N GLU A 256 -14.40 23.32 -9.31
CA GLU A 256 -15.23 24.08 -10.25
C GLU A 256 -14.41 25.12 -11.06
N GLU A 257 -13.36 25.69 -10.49
CA GLU A 257 -12.45 26.62 -11.17
C GLU A 257 -11.57 25.88 -12.18
N ILE A 258 -11.06 24.71 -11.79
CA ILE A 258 -10.26 23.84 -12.65
C ILE A 258 -11.05 23.38 -13.88
N LEU A 259 -12.30 22.95 -13.66
CA LEU A 259 -13.16 22.46 -14.76
C LEU A 259 -13.60 23.59 -15.70
N LYS A 260 -13.68 24.84 -15.24
CA LYS A 260 -14.04 26.02 -16.06
C LYS A 260 -12.85 26.60 -16.82
N GLY A 261 -11.64 26.10 -16.61
CA GLY A 261 -10.45 26.59 -17.34
C GLY A 261 -10.01 28.01 -16.98
N LYS A 262 -10.27 28.42 -15.73
CA LYS A 262 -9.87 29.75 -15.22
C LYS A 262 -8.65 29.65 -14.32
#